data_e234c7c704947f25bdfa9848e10c51d6
#
_entry.id   e234c7c704947f25bdfa9848e10c51d6
#
_cell.length_a   1.000
_cell.length_b   1.000
_cell.length_c   1.000
_cell.angle_alpha   90.00
_cell.angle_beta   90.00
_cell.angle_gamma   90.00
#
_symmetry.space_group_name_H-M   'P 1'
#
loop_
_entity.id
_entity.type
_entity.pdbx_description
1 polymer ?
#
loop_
_entity_poly.entity_id
_entity_poly.type
_entity_poly.pdbx_seq_one_letter_code
_entity_poly.pdbx_strand_id
1 'polypeptide(L)'
;MAQTAWKFAQTGANWTNSNNIAADDDAYATVSLGAGAYSSPLIAKNFGFTTSDVPNGATIDGIEFRVRWRRLYGYAVGVHYASMRLSWGGSDGDSKAAQVTAISNSETSFVLGGVSDKWNVSVLSTADGDDEVRSAEFGLFFRIYNADAKYSLEVGIDSVECRVSYTAPATTTTTTTTTTTTTTTTTTTTTTTTTTTTTT
;
A
#
# COMPACT_ATOMS: atom_id res chain seq x y z
N MET A 1 -4.68 12.26 -10.80
CA MET A 1 -4.02 11.21 -9.98
C MET A 1 -3.35 11.86 -8.78
N ALA A 2 -3.61 11.39 -7.60
CA ALA A 2 -2.98 11.80 -6.34
C ALA A 2 -2.20 10.63 -5.74
N GLN A 3 -1.30 10.91 -4.81
CA GLN A 3 -0.58 9.86 -4.05
C GLN A 3 -0.68 10.16 -2.56
N THR A 4 -0.78 9.11 -1.77
CA THR A 4 -0.64 9.22 -0.31
C THR A 4 0.83 9.45 0.08
N ALA A 5 1.07 9.88 1.31
CA ALA A 5 2.38 9.67 1.93
C ALA A 5 2.68 8.17 2.07
N TRP A 6 3.94 7.83 2.29
CA TRP A 6 4.34 6.49 2.74
C TRP A 6 3.81 6.24 4.14
N LYS A 7 3.25 5.06 4.35
CA LYS A 7 2.76 4.62 5.66
C LYS A 7 3.37 3.28 6.03
N PHE A 8 3.79 3.15 7.27
CA PHE A 8 4.34 1.91 7.80
C PHE A 8 3.26 0.87 8.04
N ALA A 9 3.60 -0.39 7.82
CA ALA A 9 2.80 -1.50 8.31
C ALA A 9 2.75 -1.47 9.84
N GLN A 10 1.56 -1.57 10.41
CA GLN A 10 1.38 -1.54 11.87
C GLN A 10 1.42 -2.93 12.51
N THR A 11 1.34 -3.98 11.68
CA THR A 11 1.29 -5.36 12.15
C THR A 11 2.17 -6.23 11.28
N GLY A 12 3.05 -7.01 11.93
CA GLY A 12 3.87 -8.03 11.32
C GLY A 12 3.57 -9.43 11.88
N ALA A 13 3.80 -10.48 11.08
CA ALA A 13 3.67 -11.86 11.53
C ALA A 13 4.68 -12.80 10.86
N ASN A 14 4.86 -13.98 11.46
CA ASN A 14 5.65 -15.13 11.01
C ASN A 14 7.18 -15.03 11.11
N TRP A 15 7.74 -13.87 11.38
CA TRP A 15 9.17 -13.73 11.66
C TRP A 15 9.41 -13.38 13.12
N THR A 16 10.63 -13.55 13.58
CA THR A 16 11.01 -13.11 14.93
C THR A 16 10.94 -11.59 15.02
N ASN A 17 10.33 -11.06 16.07
CA ASN A 17 10.10 -9.63 16.26
C ASN A 17 9.39 -8.94 15.08
N SER A 18 8.44 -9.64 14.48
CA SER A 18 7.81 -9.22 13.21
C SER A 18 7.16 -7.83 13.26
N ASN A 19 6.78 -7.31 14.42
CA ASN A 19 6.23 -5.96 14.58
C ASN A 19 7.27 -4.84 14.47
N ASN A 20 8.56 -5.15 14.47
CA ASN A 20 9.61 -4.14 14.26
C ASN A 20 9.60 -3.51 12.87
N ILE A 21 8.77 -4.01 11.95
CA ILE A 21 8.55 -3.39 10.62
C ILE A 21 7.74 -2.09 10.65
N ALA A 22 7.28 -1.67 11.82
CA ALA A 22 6.37 -0.53 11.98
C ALA A 22 7.05 0.83 12.06
N ALA A 23 8.37 0.87 12.06
CA ALA A 23 9.17 2.10 12.10
C ALA A 23 10.48 1.90 11.34
N ASP A 24 11.18 2.99 11.06
CA ASP A 24 12.53 3.06 10.50
C ASP A 24 13.45 3.48 11.67
N ASP A 25 13.87 2.51 12.49
CA ASP A 25 14.52 2.77 13.79
C ASP A 25 15.65 1.78 14.16
N ASP A 26 16.15 1.07 13.12
CA ASP A 26 17.19 0.04 13.28
C ASP A 26 16.77 -1.19 14.15
N ALA A 27 15.49 -1.33 14.46
CA ALA A 27 14.95 -2.55 15.04
C ALA A 27 14.45 -3.49 13.95
N TYR A 28 14.82 -4.76 13.98
CA TYR A 28 14.60 -5.66 12.83
C TYR A 28 13.63 -6.78 13.16
N ALA A 29 12.70 -7.02 12.22
CA ALA A 29 12.07 -8.31 12.07
C ALA A 29 13.05 -9.26 11.40
N THR A 30 13.30 -10.43 11.96
CA THR A 30 14.41 -11.29 11.52
C THR A 30 13.97 -12.66 11.07
N VAL A 31 14.70 -13.22 10.11
CA VAL A 31 14.55 -14.59 9.65
C VAL A 31 15.91 -15.19 9.30
N SER A 32 16.11 -16.44 9.73
CA SER A 32 17.27 -17.24 9.32
C SER A 32 16.88 -18.20 8.21
N LEU A 33 17.69 -18.24 7.15
CA LEU A 33 17.49 -19.08 5.98
C LEU A 33 18.66 -20.05 5.82
N GLY A 34 18.37 -21.32 5.64
CA GLY A 34 19.36 -22.28 5.19
C GLY A 34 19.80 -22.01 3.75
N ALA A 35 20.87 -22.69 3.33
CA ALA A 35 21.33 -22.67 1.94
C ALA A 35 20.22 -23.18 1.00
N GLY A 36 19.99 -22.49 -0.11
CA GLY A 36 18.99 -22.87 -1.11
C GLY A 36 17.53 -22.83 -0.60
N ALA A 37 17.24 -22.11 0.47
CA ALA A 37 15.93 -22.14 1.12
C ALA A 37 15.13 -20.83 0.93
N TYR A 38 13.80 -20.97 0.93
CA TYR A 38 12.88 -19.83 1.06
C TYR A 38 12.60 -19.56 2.53
N SER A 39 12.38 -18.29 2.87
CA SER A 39 11.79 -17.93 4.16
C SER A 39 10.34 -18.36 4.25
N SER A 40 9.81 -18.50 5.48
CA SER A 40 8.38 -18.27 5.70
C SER A 40 8.00 -16.88 5.21
N PRO A 41 6.77 -16.63 4.78
CA PRO A 41 6.36 -15.28 4.39
C PRO A 41 6.31 -14.37 5.63
N LEU A 42 6.99 -13.21 5.57
CA LEU A 42 6.64 -12.10 6.45
C LEU A 42 5.29 -11.55 5.98
N ILE A 43 4.37 -11.41 6.89
CA ILE A 43 3.08 -10.77 6.64
C ILE A 43 3.15 -9.36 7.22
N ALA A 44 2.97 -8.35 6.39
CA ALA A 44 2.94 -6.94 6.79
C ALA A 44 1.55 -6.39 6.45
N LYS A 45 0.81 -5.91 7.45
CA LYS A 45 -0.59 -5.48 7.30
C LYS A 45 -0.88 -4.17 8.02
N ASN A 46 -2.07 -3.63 7.75
CA ASN A 46 -2.62 -2.46 8.42
C ASN A 46 -1.72 -1.24 8.27
N PHE A 47 -1.71 -0.63 7.10
CA PHE A 47 -0.92 0.58 6.85
C PHE A 47 -1.57 1.85 7.38
N GLY A 48 -2.73 1.75 8.03
CA GLY A 48 -3.41 2.88 8.67
C GLY A 48 -3.86 3.98 7.71
N PHE A 49 -4.19 3.63 6.45
CA PHE A 49 -4.81 4.58 5.54
C PHE A 49 -6.20 4.95 6.04
N THR A 50 -6.55 6.22 5.91
CA THR A 50 -7.82 6.79 6.31
C THR A 50 -8.56 7.39 5.11
N THR A 51 -9.79 7.84 5.32
CA THR A 51 -10.55 8.60 4.30
C THR A 51 -9.89 9.92 3.90
N SER A 52 -9.04 10.47 4.77
CA SER A 52 -8.24 11.67 4.45
C SER A 52 -7.05 11.33 3.52
N ASP A 53 -6.55 10.10 3.58
CA ASP A 53 -5.47 9.65 2.69
C ASP A 53 -6.02 9.19 1.34
N VAL A 54 -7.08 8.38 1.35
CA VAL A 54 -7.77 7.87 0.17
C VAL A 54 -9.27 8.10 0.34
N PRO A 55 -9.86 9.08 -0.35
CA PRO A 55 -11.27 9.43 -0.21
C PRO A 55 -12.22 8.30 -0.61
N ASN A 56 -13.42 8.28 -0.02
CA ASN A 56 -14.49 7.38 -0.45
C ASN A 56 -14.80 7.59 -1.93
N GLY A 57 -15.01 6.51 -2.67
CA GLY A 57 -15.27 6.55 -4.11
C GLY A 57 -14.04 6.85 -4.97
N ALA A 58 -12.85 6.95 -4.40
CA ALA A 58 -11.61 7.05 -5.16
C ALA A 58 -11.34 5.77 -5.94
N THR A 59 -10.82 5.91 -7.15
CA THR A 59 -10.31 4.79 -7.94
C THR A 59 -8.83 4.60 -7.61
N ILE A 60 -8.45 3.40 -7.19
CA ILE A 60 -7.04 3.07 -6.97
C ILE A 60 -6.37 2.85 -8.31
N ASP A 61 -5.32 3.59 -8.56
CA ASP A 61 -4.53 3.53 -9.81
C ASP A 61 -3.29 2.67 -9.66
N GLY A 62 -2.64 2.68 -8.48
CA GLY A 62 -1.46 1.89 -8.25
C GLY A 62 -1.08 1.79 -6.77
N ILE A 63 -0.27 0.78 -6.47
CA ILE A 63 0.22 0.49 -5.12
C ILE A 63 1.72 0.24 -5.19
N GLU A 64 2.45 0.85 -4.28
CA GLU A 64 3.88 0.69 -4.13
C GLU A 64 4.21 0.26 -2.71
N PHE A 65 5.08 -0.73 -2.58
CA PHE A 65 5.66 -1.11 -1.30
C PHE A 65 7.14 -0.83 -1.30
N ARG A 66 7.63 -0.25 -0.21
CA ARG A 66 9.04 -0.04 0.07
C ARG A 66 9.44 -0.91 1.26
N VAL A 67 10.53 -1.66 1.11
CA VAL A 67 11.09 -2.49 2.16
C VAL A 67 12.52 -2.04 2.42
N ARG A 68 12.85 -1.78 3.69
CA ARG A 68 14.19 -1.53 4.16
C ARG A 68 14.71 -2.79 4.82
N TRP A 69 15.88 -3.22 4.44
CA TRP A 69 16.43 -4.48 4.86
C TRP A 69 17.95 -4.48 4.88
N ARG A 70 18.50 -5.45 5.61
CA ARG A 70 19.94 -5.74 5.61
C ARG A 70 20.21 -7.19 5.91
N ARG A 71 21.42 -7.62 5.61
CA ARG A 71 21.97 -8.88 6.13
C ARG A 71 22.48 -8.65 7.55
N LEU A 72 22.03 -9.46 8.48
CA LEU A 72 22.50 -9.45 9.88
C LEU A 72 23.64 -10.42 10.08
N TYR A 73 23.56 -11.60 9.46
CA TYR A 73 24.58 -12.66 9.60
C TYR A 73 24.68 -13.50 8.32
N GLY A 74 25.83 -14.18 8.18
CA GLY A 74 26.08 -15.10 7.07
C GLY A 74 26.71 -14.45 5.85
N TYR A 75 26.79 -15.21 4.76
CA TYR A 75 27.32 -14.76 3.48
C TYR A 75 26.18 -14.63 2.48
N ALA A 76 26.15 -13.55 1.74
CA ALA A 76 25.19 -13.33 0.66
C ALA A 76 25.98 -13.29 -0.66
N VAL A 77 26.55 -14.43 -1.04
CA VAL A 77 27.28 -14.59 -2.29
C VAL A 77 26.37 -15.33 -3.25
N GLY A 78 25.69 -14.60 -4.11
CA GLY A 78 24.77 -15.18 -5.07
C GLY A 78 23.60 -14.27 -5.38
N VAL A 79 22.73 -14.72 -6.25
CA VAL A 79 21.52 -13.99 -6.60
C VAL A 79 20.40 -14.40 -5.66
N HIS A 80 19.94 -13.45 -4.87
CA HIS A 80 18.81 -13.63 -3.97
C HIS A 80 17.55 -13.05 -4.60
N TYR A 81 16.41 -13.61 -4.27
CA TYR A 81 15.13 -13.12 -4.75
C TYR A 81 14.28 -12.69 -3.55
N ALA A 82 13.82 -11.45 -3.60
CA ALA A 82 12.73 -11.00 -2.77
C ALA A 82 11.45 -11.08 -3.58
N SER A 83 10.44 -11.79 -3.10
CA SER A 83 9.14 -11.84 -3.74
C SER A 83 8.09 -11.21 -2.84
N MET A 84 7.22 -10.43 -3.44
CA MET A 84 6.10 -9.79 -2.77
C MET A 84 4.80 -10.17 -3.46
N ARG A 85 3.76 -10.28 -2.67
CA ARG A 85 2.40 -10.48 -3.13
C ARG A 85 1.46 -9.60 -2.31
N LEU A 86 0.63 -8.84 -3.00
CA LEU A 86 -0.42 -8.06 -2.35
C LEU A 86 -1.44 -9.02 -1.74
N SER A 87 -1.92 -8.71 -0.54
CA SER A 87 -2.94 -9.48 0.16
C SER A 87 -4.01 -8.56 0.75
N TRP A 88 -5.29 -8.93 0.60
CA TRP A 88 -6.42 -8.25 1.21
C TRP A 88 -7.58 -9.23 1.35
N GLY A 89 -8.29 -9.18 2.48
CA GLY A 89 -9.54 -9.92 2.69
C GLY A 89 -9.56 -11.40 2.28
N GLY A 90 -8.42 -12.08 2.26
CA GLY A 90 -8.27 -13.47 1.81
C GLY A 90 -8.02 -13.63 0.30
N SER A 91 -7.94 -12.55 -0.46
CA SER A 91 -7.54 -12.55 -1.88
C SER A 91 -6.09 -12.14 -2.03
N ASP A 92 -5.43 -12.67 -3.05
CA ASP A 92 -4.02 -12.41 -3.32
C ASP A 92 -3.85 -11.82 -4.73
N GLY A 93 -3.08 -10.76 -4.83
CA GLY A 93 -2.63 -10.21 -6.11
C GLY A 93 -1.48 -10.99 -6.72
N ASP A 94 -0.99 -10.53 -7.87
CA ASP A 94 0.18 -11.09 -8.52
C ASP A 94 1.41 -11.04 -7.63
N SER A 95 2.25 -12.05 -7.78
CA SER A 95 3.57 -12.05 -7.16
C SER A 95 4.55 -11.26 -8.01
N LYS A 96 5.25 -10.33 -7.38
CA LYS A 96 6.36 -9.58 -7.99
C LYS A 96 7.66 -9.97 -7.30
N ALA A 97 8.72 -10.07 -8.08
CA ALA A 97 10.04 -10.42 -7.55
C ALA A 97 11.06 -9.35 -7.92
N ALA A 98 11.87 -8.98 -6.95
CA ALA A 98 13.10 -8.23 -7.16
C ALA A 98 14.29 -9.18 -7.09
N GLN A 99 15.11 -9.17 -8.12
CA GLN A 99 16.38 -9.86 -8.09
C GLN A 99 17.41 -8.97 -7.39
N VAL A 100 18.04 -9.49 -6.36
CA VAL A 100 19.08 -8.81 -5.61
C VAL A 100 20.37 -9.60 -5.71
N THR A 101 21.39 -9.01 -6.30
CA THR A 101 22.67 -9.71 -6.53
C THR A 101 23.38 -10.08 -5.23
N ALA A 102 23.24 -9.25 -4.20
CA ALA A 102 23.73 -9.52 -2.85
C ALA A 102 22.91 -8.70 -1.85
N ILE A 103 22.59 -9.29 -0.70
CA ILE A 103 22.01 -8.55 0.40
C ILE A 103 23.15 -7.92 1.19
N SER A 104 23.19 -6.58 1.21
CA SER A 104 24.22 -5.81 1.91
C SER A 104 24.11 -5.99 3.43
N ASN A 105 25.24 -5.88 4.12
CA ASN A 105 25.26 -5.70 5.59
C ASN A 105 24.99 -4.26 6.02
N SER A 106 25.01 -3.30 5.09
CA SER A 106 24.45 -1.98 5.29
C SER A 106 22.99 -1.98 4.88
N GLU A 107 22.18 -1.22 5.58
CA GLU A 107 20.77 -1.10 5.24
C GLU A 107 20.59 -0.52 3.84
N THR A 108 19.67 -1.10 3.11
CA THR A 108 19.25 -0.67 1.77
C THR A 108 17.76 -0.79 1.64
N SER A 109 17.18 -0.09 0.68
CA SER A 109 15.75 -0.20 0.39
C SER A 109 15.51 -0.55 -1.07
N PHE A 110 14.38 -1.16 -1.33
CA PHE A 110 13.86 -1.34 -2.68
C PHE A 110 12.35 -1.11 -2.70
N VAL A 111 11.83 -0.79 -3.87
CA VAL A 111 10.41 -0.53 -4.10
C VAL A 111 9.91 -1.52 -5.16
N LEU A 112 8.75 -2.11 -4.93
CA LEU A 112 8.00 -2.88 -5.92
C LEU A 112 6.59 -2.31 -6.06
N GLY A 113 6.05 -2.44 -7.28
CA GLY A 113 4.82 -1.78 -7.68
C GLY A 113 5.09 -0.47 -8.41
N GLY A 114 4.07 0.35 -8.56
CA GLY A 114 4.17 1.63 -9.26
C GLY A 114 2.88 2.43 -9.22
N VAL A 115 2.96 3.67 -9.66
CA VAL A 115 1.84 4.64 -9.66
C VAL A 115 0.62 4.20 -10.47
N SER A 116 0.80 3.26 -11.40
CA SER A 116 -0.27 2.67 -12.22
C SER A 116 -0.32 1.14 -12.12
N ASP A 117 0.39 0.57 -11.15
CA ASP A 117 0.49 -0.87 -10.97
C ASP A 117 -0.50 -1.35 -9.91
N LYS A 118 -1.55 -2.01 -10.33
CA LYS A 118 -2.62 -2.55 -9.47
C LYS A 118 -2.36 -3.97 -9.00
N TRP A 119 -1.17 -4.53 -9.22
CA TRP A 119 -0.84 -5.92 -8.86
C TRP A 119 -1.82 -6.94 -9.45
N ASN A 120 -2.34 -6.64 -10.66
CA ASN A 120 -3.37 -7.42 -11.36
C ASN A 120 -4.67 -7.63 -10.54
N VAL A 121 -4.97 -6.69 -9.65
CA VAL A 121 -6.20 -6.69 -8.89
C VAL A 121 -7.22 -5.81 -9.59
N SER A 122 -8.34 -6.39 -10.00
CA SER A 122 -9.35 -5.69 -10.79
C SER A 122 -10.19 -4.70 -9.97
N VAL A 123 -10.26 -4.87 -8.66
CA VAL A 123 -11.13 -4.08 -7.78
C VAL A 123 -10.41 -3.76 -6.47
N LEU A 124 -9.60 -2.72 -6.48
CA LEU A 124 -9.27 -1.99 -5.26
C LEU A 124 -10.16 -0.73 -5.31
N SER A 125 -11.34 -0.82 -4.75
CA SER A 125 -12.32 0.27 -4.74
C SER A 125 -12.62 0.66 -3.30
N THR A 126 -12.75 1.95 -3.07
CA THR A 126 -13.32 2.48 -1.82
C THR A 126 -14.82 2.76 -1.98
N ALA A 127 -15.48 2.25 -3.04
CA ALA A 127 -16.80 2.68 -3.43
C ALA A 127 -17.95 2.11 -2.59
N ASP A 128 -17.80 0.90 -2.02
CA ASP A 128 -18.94 0.16 -1.46
C ASP A 128 -18.78 -0.21 0.02
N GLY A 129 -17.95 0.52 0.77
CA GLY A 129 -17.73 0.24 2.20
C GLY A 129 -16.73 -0.88 2.48
N ASP A 130 -16.32 -1.64 1.48
CA ASP A 130 -15.17 -2.53 1.54
C ASP A 130 -13.90 -1.72 1.28
N ASP A 131 -13.44 -1.03 2.30
CA ASP A 131 -12.21 -0.24 2.32
C ASP A 131 -10.98 -1.13 2.23
N GLU A 132 -10.75 -1.77 1.11
CA GLU A 132 -9.70 -2.77 0.97
C GLU A 132 -8.32 -2.18 1.26
N VAL A 133 -7.96 -1.01 0.73
CA VAL A 133 -6.67 -0.36 1.05
C VAL A 133 -6.63 0.25 2.45
N ARG A 134 -7.76 0.56 3.05
CA ARG A 134 -7.90 1.08 4.42
C ARG A 134 -8.19 -0.02 5.44
N SER A 135 -8.44 -1.24 4.97
CA SER A 135 -8.67 -2.39 5.83
C SER A 135 -7.44 -2.75 6.64
N ALA A 136 -7.65 -3.19 7.88
CA ALA A 136 -6.60 -3.79 8.69
C ALA A 136 -6.03 -5.08 8.08
N GLU A 137 -6.77 -5.73 7.17
CA GLU A 137 -6.33 -6.92 6.45
C GLU A 137 -5.57 -6.61 5.16
N PHE A 138 -5.59 -5.35 4.70
CA PHE A 138 -4.79 -4.93 3.55
C PHE A 138 -3.30 -5.02 3.88
N GLY A 139 -2.54 -5.74 3.05
CA GLY A 139 -1.18 -6.05 3.38
C GLY A 139 -0.34 -6.63 2.26
N LEU A 140 0.79 -7.13 2.68
CA LEU A 140 1.83 -7.67 1.84
C LEU A 140 2.31 -9.01 2.41
N PHE A 141 2.46 -10.03 1.56
CA PHE A 141 3.29 -11.19 1.82
C PHE A 141 4.67 -10.98 1.20
N PHE A 142 5.69 -11.08 2.03
CA PHE A 142 7.07 -10.91 1.61
C PHE A 142 7.87 -12.19 1.89
N ARG A 143 8.63 -12.68 0.91
CA ARG A 143 9.50 -13.86 1.04
C ARG A 143 10.87 -13.57 0.47
N ILE A 144 11.87 -14.19 1.04
CA ILE A 144 13.25 -14.17 0.56
C ILE A 144 13.66 -15.59 0.18
N TYR A 145 14.39 -15.71 -0.91
CA TYR A 145 15.10 -16.92 -1.29
C TYR A 145 16.59 -16.72 -1.11
N ASN A 146 17.23 -17.60 -0.34
CA ASN A 146 18.68 -17.65 -0.22
C ASN A 146 19.23 -18.51 -1.37
N ALA A 147 19.78 -17.89 -2.39
CA ALA A 147 20.33 -18.59 -3.54
C ALA A 147 21.73 -19.21 -3.31
N ASP A 148 22.33 -18.92 -2.14
CA ASP A 148 23.60 -19.54 -1.79
C ASP A 148 23.38 -21.03 -1.51
N ALA A 149 24.13 -21.88 -2.20
CA ALA A 149 24.01 -23.34 -2.06
C ALA A 149 24.79 -23.93 -0.85
N LYS A 150 25.55 -23.08 -0.14
CA LYS A 150 26.48 -23.54 0.89
C LYS A 150 26.27 -22.87 2.24
N TYR A 151 25.90 -21.59 2.24
CA TYR A 151 25.89 -20.78 3.46
C TYR A 151 24.48 -20.38 3.87
N SER A 152 24.25 -20.40 5.18
CA SER A 152 23.04 -19.81 5.76
C SER A 152 23.12 -18.29 5.77
N LEU A 153 21.97 -17.66 5.83
CA LEU A 153 21.78 -16.22 5.79
C LEU A 153 20.77 -15.81 6.86
N GLU A 154 21.06 -14.76 7.60
CA GLU A 154 20.06 -14.07 8.42
C GLU A 154 19.81 -12.68 7.86
N VAL A 155 18.53 -12.36 7.66
CA VAL A 155 18.06 -11.09 7.13
C VAL A 155 17.20 -10.41 8.17
N GLY A 156 17.43 -9.11 8.33
CA GLY A 156 16.57 -8.20 9.07
C GLY A 156 15.83 -7.26 8.16
N ILE A 157 14.55 -7.05 8.44
CA ILE A 157 13.72 -5.99 7.86
C ILE A 157 13.47 -4.96 8.95
N ASP A 158 13.89 -3.73 8.69
CA ASP A 158 13.65 -2.60 9.56
C ASP A 158 12.25 -2.04 9.36
N SER A 159 11.87 -1.79 8.11
CA SER A 159 10.54 -1.25 7.83
C SER A 159 9.90 -1.80 6.57
N VAL A 160 8.57 -1.86 6.60
CA VAL A 160 7.72 -2.08 5.43
C VAL A 160 6.74 -0.93 5.33
N GLU A 161 6.78 -0.23 4.20
CA GLU A 161 5.92 0.92 3.95
C GLU A 161 5.09 0.70 2.69
N CYS A 162 3.92 1.31 2.66
CA CYS A 162 3.02 1.32 1.51
C CYS A 162 2.66 2.75 1.12
N ARG A 163 2.49 2.97 -0.18
CA ARG A 163 1.95 4.19 -0.77
C ARG A 163 0.92 3.83 -1.84
N VAL A 164 -0.17 4.56 -1.87
CA VAL A 164 -1.28 4.36 -2.80
C VAL A 164 -1.40 5.55 -3.75
N SER A 165 -1.50 5.27 -5.04
CA SER A 165 -1.85 6.23 -6.09
C SER A 165 -3.32 6.07 -6.43
N TYR A 166 -4.05 7.18 -6.52
CA TYR A 166 -5.49 7.15 -6.77
C TYR A 166 -5.99 8.36 -7.56
N THR A 167 -7.13 8.18 -8.20
CA THR A 167 -7.92 9.25 -8.79
C THR A 167 -9.10 9.53 -7.87
N ALA A 168 -9.20 10.77 -7.39
CA ALA A 168 -10.31 11.18 -6.54
C ALA A 168 -11.65 11.10 -7.29
N PRO A 169 -12.77 10.85 -6.59
CA PRO A 169 -14.08 10.88 -7.19
C PRO A 169 -14.36 12.28 -7.73
N ALA A 170 -15.15 12.36 -8.82
CA ALA A 170 -15.61 13.64 -9.33
C ALA A 170 -16.45 14.35 -8.25
N THR A 171 -16.09 15.59 -7.94
CA THR A 171 -16.85 16.40 -6.99
C THR A 171 -18.02 17.06 -7.72
N THR A 172 -19.25 16.67 -7.39
CA THR A 172 -20.44 17.34 -7.88
C THR A 172 -20.80 18.49 -6.95
N THR A 173 -20.59 19.73 -7.38
CA THR A 173 -21.03 20.91 -6.65
C THR A 173 -22.40 21.33 -7.16
N THR A 174 -23.41 21.19 -6.33
CA THR A 174 -24.76 21.70 -6.63
C THR A 174 -24.88 23.11 -6.05
N THR A 175 -24.88 24.10 -6.92
CA THR A 175 -25.16 25.50 -6.55
C THR A 175 -26.65 25.77 -6.73
N THR A 176 -27.37 25.93 -5.65
CA THR A 176 -28.78 26.34 -5.65
C THR A 176 -28.83 27.86 -5.58
N THR A 177 -29.18 28.50 -6.68
CA THR A 177 -29.44 29.95 -6.71
C THR A 177 -30.95 30.18 -6.55
N THR A 178 -31.34 30.71 -5.43
CA THR A 178 -32.73 31.13 -5.20
C THR A 178 -32.87 32.59 -5.60
N THR A 179 -33.60 32.86 -6.69
CA THR A 179 -33.92 34.21 -7.09
C THR A 179 -35.32 34.53 -6.60
N THR A 180 -35.44 35.44 -5.63
CA THR A 180 -36.73 35.94 -5.12
C THR A 180 -37.07 37.20 -5.90
N THR A 181 -38.10 37.12 -6.74
CA THR A 181 -38.64 38.29 -7.45
C THR A 181 -39.79 38.83 -6.66
N THR A 182 -39.66 40.03 -6.05
CA THR A 182 -40.72 40.73 -5.36
C THR A 182 -41.49 41.57 -6.37
N THR A 183 -42.67 41.14 -6.73
CA THR A 183 -43.56 41.95 -7.55
C THR A 183 -44.51 42.71 -6.61
N THR A 184 -44.69 44.02 -6.81
CA THR A 184 -45.46 44.94 -5.97
C THR A 184 -47.00 44.74 -6.11
N THR A 185 -47.48 43.69 -6.73
CA THR A 185 -48.88 43.28 -6.82
C THR A 185 -49.04 41.82 -6.46
N THR A 186 -49.44 41.54 -5.24
CA THR A 186 -50.11 40.38 -4.64
C THR A 186 -49.77 38.94 -5.09
N THR A 187 -48.75 38.66 -5.90
CA THR A 187 -48.37 37.28 -6.27
C THR A 187 -46.86 37.14 -6.25
N THR A 188 -46.35 36.36 -5.30
CA THR A 188 -44.91 36.02 -5.20
C THR A 188 -44.67 34.75 -6.00
N THR A 189 -43.88 34.80 -7.10
CA THR A 189 -43.45 33.62 -7.84
C THR A 189 -42.00 33.34 -7.45
N THR A 190 -41.73 32.20 -6.86
CA THR A 190 -40.39 31.74 -6.53
C THR A 190 -39.94 30.79 -7.65
N THR A 191 -38.88 31.15 -8.37
CA THR A 191 -38.26 30.25 -9.35
C THR A 191 -36.94 29.72 -8.79
N THR A 192 -36.85 28.43 -8.64
CA THR A 192 -35.60 27.75 -8.20
C THR A 192 -34.90 27.19 -9.44
N THR A 193 -33.70 27.68 -9.74
CA THR A 193 -32.85 27.13 -10.78
C THR A 193 -31.70 26.34 -10.14
N THR A 194 -31.62 25.06 -10.45
CA THR A 194 -30.53 24.20 -9.98
C THR A 194 -29.52 24.01 -11.13
N THR A 195 -28.30 24.48 -10.94
CA THR A 195 -27.19 24.25 -11.88
C THR A 195 -26.24 23.24 -11.31
N THR A 196 -26.04 22.13 -11.99
CA THR A 196 -25.08 21.09 -11.60
C THR A 196 -23.82 21.27 -12.44
N THR A 197 -22.68 21.54 -11.80
CA THR A 197 -21.37 21.60 -12.45
C THR A 197 -20.56 20.40 -12.02
N THR A 198 -20.15 19.57 -12.95
CA THR A 198 -19.24 18.43 -12.72
C THR A 198 -17.84 18.88 -13.11
N THR A 199 -16.90 18.83 -12.15
CA THR A 199 -15.48 19.10 -12.41
C THR A 199 -14.74 17.76 -12.40
N THR A 200 -14.08 17.43 -13.50
CA THR A 200 -13.21 16.25 -13.65
C THR A 200 -11.78 16.57 -13.30
#